data_dc4b10c1bd9238b631613479a2f941d7
#
_entry.id   dc4b10c1bd9238b631613479a2f941d7
#
_cell.length_a   1.000
_cell.length_b   1.000
_cell.length_c   1.000
_cell.angle_alpha   90.00
_cell.angle_beta   90.00
_cell.angle_gamma   90.00
#
_symmetry.space_group_name_H-M   'P 1'
#
loop_
_entity.id
_entity.type
_entity.pdbx_description
1 polymer ?
#
loop_
_entity_poly.entity_id
_entity_poly.type
_entity_poly.pdbx_seq_one_letter_code
_entity_poly.pdbx_strand_id
1 'polypeptide(L)'
;ISQTCAKCHDSEELMANYGIVEKVYESYMRSFHGKAIQLGTYEITQLDKATCTNCHGVHDIKSISDPSSPVAGLDNLAKTCEQCHPGAGVKFASGFLGHKKASPENVPAAFYTEKLFTTLLITVVAFGALVVLMALIRFTINRWRE
;
A
#
# COMPACT_ATOMS: atom_id res chain seq x y z
N ILE A 1 -15.52 2.49 8.27
CA ILE A 1 -15.58 1.04 7.96
C ILE A 1 -14.21 0.41 8.11
N SER A 2 -13.18 0.90 7.40
CA SER A 2 -11.84 0.29 7.43
C SER A 2 -11.23 0.20 8.84
N GLN A 3 -11.41 1.22 9.68
CA GLN A 3 -10.95 1.21 11.09
C GLN A 3 -11.70 0.18 11.95
N THR A 4 -12.94 -0.13 11.63
CA THR A 4 -13.70 -1.15 12.35
C THR A 4 -13.13 -2.53 12.10
N CYS A 5 -12.81 -2.84 10.84
CA CYS A 5 -12.17 -4.11 10.47
C CYS A 5 -10.75 -4.21 11.06
N ALA A 6 -10.02 -3.11 11.09
CA ALA A 6 -8.65 -3.04 11.61
C ALA A 6 -8.54 -3.43 13.09
N LYS A 7 -9.57 -3.21 13.90
CA LYS A 7 -9.55 -3.58 15.33
C LYS A 7 -9.19 -5.06 15.56
N CYS A 8 -9.53 -5.92 14.61
CA CYS A 8 -9.18 -7.34 14.65
C CYS A 8 -8.11 -7.68 13.62
N HIS A 9 -8.28 -7.23 12.36
CA HIS A 9 -7.43 -7.63 11.24
C HIS A 9 -6.05 -6.96 11.19
N ASP A 10 -5.75 -6.03 12.09
CA ASP A 10 -4.41 -5.44 12.24
C ASP A 10 -3.64 -5.99 13.44
N SER A 11 -4.29 -6.86 14.25
CA SER A 11 -3.66 -7.55 15.37
C SER A 11 -2.84 -8.74 14.88
N GLU A 12 -1.50 -8.64 15.02
CA GLU A 12 -0.58 -9.74 14.67
C GLU A 12 -0.90 -11.02 15.45
N GLU A 13 -1.11 -10.91 16.77
CA GLU A 13 -1.41 -12.04 17.64
C GLU A 13 -2.71 -12.74 17.24
N LEU A 14 -3.77 -11.97 16.96
CA LEU A 14 -5.05 -12.54 16.60
C LEU A 14 -4.98 -13.21 15.21
N MET A 15 -4.36 -12.54 14.24
CA MET A 15 -4.28 -13.05 12.86
C MET A 15 -3.39 -14.29 12.76
N ALA A 16 -2.28 -14.34 13.50
CA ALA A 16 -1.38 -15.49 13.54
C ALA A 16 -2.10 -16.77 14.01
N ASN A 17 -2.99 -16.66 15.01
CA ASN A 17 -3.76 -17.81 15.53
C ASN A 17 -4.68 -18.45 14.48
N TYR A 18 -5.08 -17.69 13.45
CA TYR A 18 -5.96 -18.16 12.38
C TYR A 18 -5.26 -18.34 11.03
N GLY A 19 -3.94 -18.15 10.96
CA GLY A 19 -3.17 -18.21 9.72
C GLY A 19 -3.59 -17.16 8.69
N ILE A 20 -4.11 -16.04 9.14
CA ILE A 20 -4.54 -14.91 8.28
C ILE A 20 -3.38 -13.94 8.13
N VAL A 21 -3.31 -13.25 6.98
CA VAL A 21 -2.28 -12.24 6.71
C VAL A 21 -2.32 -11.14 7.77
N GLU A 22 -1.17 -10.87 8.35
CA GLU A 22 -0.98 -9.84 9.37
C GLU A 22 -0.90 -8.44 8.75
N LYS A 23 -1.17 -7.39 9.57
CA LYS A 23 -1.05 -5.98 9.16
C LYS A 23 -1.86 -5.62 7.91
N VAL A 24 -3.04 -6.19 7.81
CA VAL A 24 -3.95 -6.01 6.68
C VAL A 24 -4.31 -4.53 6.49
N TYR A 25 -4.59 -3.81 7.58
CA TYR A 25 -4.94 -2.39 7.53
C TYR A 25 -3.75 -1.53 7.08
N GLU A 26 -2.55 -1.78 7.60
CA GLU A 26 -1.33 -1.08 7.17
C GLU A 26 -1.07 -1.27 5.66
N SER A 27 -1.18 -2.51 5.17
CA SER A 27 -1.00 -2.82 3.74
C SER A 27 -2.05 -2.15 2.86
N TYR A 28 -3.31 -2.15 3.32
CA TYR A 28 -4.40 -1.45 2.64
C TYR A 28 -4.16 0.07 2.58
N MET A 29 -3.75 0.70 3.67
CA MET A 29 -3.47 2.14 3.72
C MET A 29 -2.28 2.57 2.86
N ARG A 30 -1.39 1.64 2.50
CA ARG A 30 -0.30 1.85 1.53
C ARG A 30 -0.77 1.74 0.07
N SER A 31 -1.88 1.07 -0.19
CA SER A 31 -2.46 0.92 -1.53
C SER A 31 -3.04 2.23 -2.06
N PHE A 32 -3.31 2.30 -3.36
CA PHE A 32 -4.01 3.44 -3.97
C PHE A 32 -5.39 3.69 -3.34
N HIS A 33 -6.14 2.63 -3.03
CA HIS A 33 -7.45 2.75 -2.38
C HIS A 33 -7.33 3.36 -0.99
N GLY A 34 -6.38 2.89 -0.18
CA GLY A 34 -6.12 3.46 1.14
C GLY A 34 -5.65 4.91 1.07
N LYS A 35 -4.76 5.24 0.13
CA LYS A 35 -4.34 6.63 -0.12
C LYS A 35 -5.49 7.54 -0.55
N ALA A 36 -6.37 7.05 -1.41
CA ALA A 36 -7.57 7.79 -1.81
C ALA A 36 -8.48 8.10 -0.62
N ILE A 37 -8.59 7.20 0.37
CA ILE A 37 -9.33 7.46 1.61
C ILE A 37 -8.61 8.51 2.48
N GLN A 38 -7.29 8.40 2.65
CA GLN A 38 -6.51 9.36 3.42
C GLN A 38 -6.59 10.79 2.86
N LEU A 39 -6.49 10.92 1.54
CA LEU A 39 -6.52 12.20 0.84
C LEU A 39 -7.92 12.77 0.68
N GLY A 40 -8.93 11.94 0.77
CA GLY A 40 -10.30 12.32 0.47
C GLY A 40 -11.09 12.96 1.60
N THR A 41 -10.45 13.45 2.63
CA THR A 41 -11.04 14.43 3.55
C THR A 41 -11.22 15.81 2.91
N TYR A 42 -10.67 16.02 1.71
CA TYR A 42 -10.93 17.19 0.86
C TYR A 42 -12.00 16.86 -0.16
N GLU A 43 -13.08 17.62 -0.21
CA GLU A 43 -14.33 17.45 -0.96
C GLU A 43 -14.21 17.47 -2.50
N ILE A 44 -13.07 17.14 -3.10
CA ILE A 44 -12.86 17.38 -4.53
C ILE A 44 -13.35 16.25 -5.45
N THR A 45 -13.64 15.06 -4.94
CA THR A 45 -14.19 13.99 -5.78
C THR A 45 -15.25 13.17 -5.06
N GLN A 46 -16.46 13.15 -5.62
CA GLN A 46 -17.51 12.15 -5.35
C GLN A 46 -17.13 10.78 -5.92
N LEU A 47 -15.86 10.43 -5.95
CA LEU A 47 -15.40 9.11 -6.34
C LEU A 47 -15.65 8.17 -5.18
N ASP A 48 -16.44 7.15 -5.43
CA ASP A 48 -16.65 6.04 -4.51
C ASP A 48 -15.30 5.41 -4.20
N LYS A 49 -14.86 5.56 -2.95
CA LYS A 49 -13.56 5.05 -2.50
C LYS A 49 -13.74 3.63 -2.03
N ALA A 50 -13.06 2.70 -2.68
CA ALA A 50 -13.13 1.30 -2.29
C ALA A 50 -12.61 1.08 -0.86
N THR A 51 -13.48 0.59 0.00
CA THR A 51 -13.17 0.16 1.38
C THR A 51 -13.09 -1.36 1.45
N CYS A 52 -12.80 -1.91 2.62
CA CYS A 52 -12.76 -3.35 2.82
C CYS A 52 -14.02 -4.06 2.31
N THR A 53 -15.18 -3.48 2.57
CA THR A 53 -16.48 -4.07 2.24
C THR A 53 -16.78 -4.06 0.75
N ASN A 54 -16.21 -3.19 -0.04
CA ASN A 54 -16.40 -3.17 -1.49
C ASN A 54 -15.76 -4.39 -2.18
N CYS A 55 -14.70 -4.95 -1.58
CA CYS A 55 -14.05 -6.15 -2.09
C CYS A 55 -14.53 -7.42 -1.38
N HIS A 56 -14.70 -7.37 -0.06
CA HIS A 56 -14.98 -8.55 0.77
C HIS A 56 -16.46 -8.77 1.07
N GLY A 57 -17.34 -7.82 0.74
CA GLY A 57 -18.74 -7.86 1.17
C GLY A 57 -18.94 -7.37 2.61
N VAL A 58 -20.18 -7.45 3.10
CA VAL A 58 -20.57 -6.91 4.41
C VAL A 58 -21.03 -8.00 5.37
N HIS A 59 -21.92 -8.86 4.94
CA HIS A 59 -22.59 -9.86 5.80
C HIS A 59 -22.06 -11.28 5.61
N ASP A 60 -21.44 -11.57 4.47
CA ASP A 60 -20.96 -12.90 4.10
C ASP A 60 -19.49 -12.81 3.65
N ILE A 61 -18.63 -12.41 4.59
CA ILE A 61 -17.20 -12.30 4.34
C ILE A 61 -16.56 -13.68 4.37
N LYS A 62 -16.15 -14.16 3.20
CA LYS A 62 -15.60 -15.51 2.99
C LYS A 62 -14.08 -15.50 2.92
N SER A 63 -13.51 -16.65 3.28
CA SER A 63 -12.08 -16.91 3.09
C SER A 63 -11.69 -16.83 1.60
N ILE A 64 -10.45 -16.45 1.32
CA ILE A 64 -9.87 -16.49 -0.03
C ILE A 64 -9.79 -17.92 -0.59
N SER A 65 -9.88 -18.94 0.26
CA SER A 65 -9.94 -20.37 -0.13
C SER A 65 -11.35 -20.83 -0.53
N ASP A 66 -12.39 -20.05 -0.22
CA ASP A 66 -13.75 -20.36 -0.66
C ASP A 66 -13.92 -19.89 -2.12
N PRO A 67 -14.21 -20.81 -3.07
CA PRO A 67 -14.39 -20.43 -4.48
C PRO A 67 -15.50 -19.41 -4.73
N SER A 68 -16.45 -19.27 -3.81
CA SER A 68 -17.55 -18.31 -3.89
C SER A 68 -17.18 -16.93 -3.32
N SER A 69 -15.99 -16.78 -2.73
CA SER A 69 -15.53 -15.48 -2.25
C SER A 69 -15.27 -14.52 -3.42
N PRO A 70 -15.72 -13.25 -3.33
CA PRO A 70 -15.48 -12.26 -4.39
C PRO A 70 -13.99 -11.94 -4.61
N VAL A 71 -13.13 -12.32 -3.69
CA VAL A 71 -11.67 -12.13 -3.78
C VAL A 71 -10.91 -13.44 -3.97
N ALA A 72 -11.60 -14.56 -4.18
CA ALA A 72 -10.96 -15.86 -4.42
C ALA A 72 -10.49 -15.99 -5.87
N GLY A 73 -9.19 -16.11 -6.06
CA GLY A 73 -8.58 -16.24 -7.38
C GLY A 73 -8.72 -14.99 -8.26
N LEU A 74 -8.05 -15.02 -9.41
CA LEU A 74 -7.97 -13.85 -10.28
C LEU A 74 -9.29 -13.54 -11.02
N ASP A 75 -10.07 -14.55 -11.33
CA ASP A 75 -11.33 -14.36 -12.07
C ASP A 75 -12.40 -13.66 -11.22
N ASN A 76 -12.58 -14.08 -9.97
CA ASN A 76 -13.50 -13.42 -9.05
C ASN A 76 -13.00 -12.01 -8.68
N LEU A 77 -11.69 -11.87 -8.47
CA LEU A 77 -11.07 -10.58 -8.19
C LEU A 77 -11.25 -9.62 -9.36
N ALA A 78 -11.09 -10.07 -10.61
CA ALA A 78 -11.34 -9.26 -11.80
C ALA A 78 -12.78 -8.75 -11.86
N LYS A 79 -13.76 -9.61 -11.60
CA LYS A 79 -15.19 -9.22 -11.54
C LYS A 79 -15.45 -8.20 -10.43
N THR A 80 -14.79 -8.35 -9.30
CA THR A 80 -14.88 -7.39 -8.19
C THR A 80 -14.27 -6.04 -8.56
N CYS A 81 -13.11 -6.04 -9.23
CA CYS A 81 -12.49 -4.81 -9.73
C CYS A 81 -13.36 -4.11 -10.79
N GLU A 82 -14.02 -4.88 -11.68
CA GLU A 82 -14.84 -4.37 -12.78
C GLU A 82 -16.05 -3.56 -12.30
N GLN A 83 -16.53 -3.77 -11.08
CA GLN A 83 -17.63 -3.00 -10.49
C GLN A 83 -17.34 -1.49 -10.45
N CYS A 84 -16.07 -1.11 -10.30
CA CYS A 84 -15.63 0.29 -10.24
C CYS A 84 -14.64 0.65 -11.38
N HIS A 85 -13.99 -0.35 -11.98
CA HIS A 85 -13.02 -0.19 -13.06
C HIS A 85 -13.52 -0.87 -14.34
N PRO A 86 -14.34 -0.22 -15.16
CA PRO A 86 -14.89 -0.83 -16.37
C PRO A 86 -13.80 -1.41 -17.27
N GLY A 87 -13.95 -2.69 -17.66
CA GLY A 87 -12.97 -3.41 -18.46
C GLY A 87 -11.78 -3.98 -17.68
N ALA A 88 -11.82 -3.94 -16.37
CA ALA A 88 -10.81 -4.58 -15.52
C ALA A 88 -10.88 -6.11 -15.66
N GLY A 89 -9.98 -6.67 -16.46
CA GLY A 89 -9.83 -8.11 -16.63
C GLY A 89 -8.79 -8.71 -15.69
N VAL A 90 -8.51 -10.00 -15.90
CA VAL A 90 -7.54 -10.77 -15.10
C VAL A 90 -6.15 -10.12 -15.06
N LYS A 91 -5.69 -9.52 -16.17
CA LYS A 91 -4.40 -8.79 -16.21
C LYS A 91 -4.40 -7.58 -15.27
N PHE A 92 -5.51 -6.87 -15.16
CA PHE A 92 -5.65 -5.76 -14.22
C PHE A 92 -5.64 -6.28 -12.77
N ALA A 93 -6.42 -7.30 -12.49
CA ALA A 93 -6.51 -7.92 -11.18
C ALA A 93 -5.17 -8.52 -10.71
N SER A 94 -4.38 -9.06 -11.62
CA SER A 94 -3.05 -9.64 -11.30
C SER A 94 -2.03 -8.61 -10.82
N GLY A 95 -2.25 -7.32 -11.09
CA GLY A 95 -1.45 -6.23 -10.55
C GLY A 95 -1.76 -5.90 -9.08
N PHE A 96 -2.84 -6.43 -8.53
CA PHE A 96 -3.22 -6.21 -7.14
C PHE A 96 -2.56 -7.26 -6.23
N LEU A 97 -1.71 -6.81 -5.33
CA LEU A 97 -0.95 -7.68 -4.43
C LEU A 97 -1.78 -8.25 -3.26
N GLY A 98 -3.04 -7.88 -3.17
CA GLY A 98 -3.84 -8.12 -1.97
C GLY A 98 -3.25 -7.37 -0.79
N HIS A 99 -3.10 -8.07 0.33
CA HIS A 99 -2.49 -7.53 1.54
C HIS A 99 -1.03 -7.97 1.73
N LYS A 100 -0.38 -8.47 0.67
CA LYS A 100 1.02 -8.90 0.70
C LYS A 100 1.94 -7.74 0.30
N LYS A 101 3.12 -7.71 0.90
CA LYS A 101 4.19 -6.80 0.46
C LYS A 101 4.77 -7.31 -0.86
N ALA A 102 5.23 -6.38 -1.70
CA ALA A 102 6.01 -6.75 -2.87
C ALA A 102 7.28 -7.48 -2.43
N SER A 103 7.56 -8.62 -3.06
CA SER A 103 8.75 -9.41 -2.84
C SER A 103 9.33 -9.85 -4.18
N PRO A 104 10.61 -10.31 -4.22
CA PRO A 104 11.19 -10.84 -5.45
C PRO A 104 10.40 -12.01 -6.06
N GLU A 105 9.67 -12.76 -5.22
CA GLU A 105 8.94 -13.96 -5.62
C GLU A 105 7.56 -13.64 -6.20
N ASN A 106 6.88 -12.62 -5.66
CA ASN A 106 5.49 -12.32 -6.06
C ASN A 106 5.41 -11.24 -7.14
N VAL A 107 6.14 -10.12 -6.99
CA VAL A 107 6.16 -9.04 -7.98
C VAL A 107 7.57 -8.41 -8.05
N PRO A 108 8.52 -9.09 -8.72
CA PRO A 108 9.92 -8.66 -8.77
C PRO A 108 10.07 -7.24 -9.33
N ALA A 109 9.33 -6.89 -10.36
CA ALA A 109 9.42 -5.55 -10.97
C ALA A 109 9.08 -4.44 -9.95
N ALA A 110 8.00 -4.56 -9.20
CA ALA A 110 7.61 -3.58 -8.19
C ALA A 110 8.63 -3.53 -7.04
N PHE A 111 9.11 -4.69 -6.58
CA PHE A 111 10.09 -4.79 -5.51
C PHE A 111 11.41 -4.07 -5.87
N TYR A 112 11.99 -4.39 -7.03
CA TYR A 112 13.27 -3.78 -7.44
C TYR A 112 13.12 -2.30 -7.80
N THR A 113 11.99 -1.89 -8.35
CA THR A 113 11.69 -0.48 -8.63
C THR A 113 11.62 0.32 -7.33
N GLU A 114 10.90 -0.17 -6.33
CA GLU A 114 10.84 0.46 -5.00
C GLU A 114 12.23 0.60 -4.37
N LYS A 115 13.05 -0.46 -4.43
CA LYS A 115 14.42 -0.43 -3.90
C LYS A 115 15.29 0.56 -4.63
N LEU A 116 15.21 0.61 -5.96
CA LEU A 116 15.97 1.56 -6.78
C LEU A 116 15.64 3.01 -6.40
N PHE A 117 14.36 3.36 -6.39
CA PHE A 117 13.94 4.73 -6.07
C PHE A 117 14.24 5.12 -4.63
N THR A 118 14.07 4.20 -3.68
CA THR A 118 14.41 4.45 -2.27
C THR A 118 15.91 4.70 -2.11
N THR A 119 16.76 3.88 -2.73
CA THR A 119 18.21 4.04 -2.69
C THR A 119 18.63 5.35 -3.35
N LEU A 120 18.07 5.67 -4.52
CA LEU A 120 18.34 6.93 -5.21
C LEU A 120 17.97 8.14 -4.32
N LEU A 121 16.79 8.12 -3.73
CA LEU A 121 16.33 9.19 -2.84
C LEU A 121 17.26 9.39 -1.64
N ILE A 122 17.62 8.29 -0.96
CA ILE A 122 18.54 8.35 0.19
C ILE A 122 19.90 8.92 -0.24
N THR A 123 20.42 8.48 -1.38
CA THR A 123 21.72 8.94 -1.90
C THR A 123 21.69 10.44 -2.20
N VAL A 124 20.64 10.94 -2.87
CA VAL A 124 20.51 12.37 -3.21
C VAL A 124 20.38 13.21 -1.94
N VAL A 125 19.55 12.77 -0.98
CA VAL A 125 19.38 13.50 0.29
C VAL A 125 20.68 13.51 1.11
N ALA A 126 21.38 12.38 1.20
CA ALA A 126 22.66 12.29 1.92
C ALA A 126 23.73 13.17 1.28
N PHE A 127 23.81 13.18 -0.07
CA PHE A 127 24.73 14.06 -0.79
C PHE A 127 24.41 15.54 -0.55
N GLY A 128 23.14 15.92 -0.62
CA GLY A 128 22.71 17.30 -0.33
C GLY A 128 23.04 17.73 1.10
N ALA A 129 22.78 16.85 2.07
CA ALA A 129 23.16 17.09 3.48
C ALA A 129 24.66 17.27 3.66
N LEU A 130 25.49 16.48 2.98
CA LEU A 130 26.94 16.60 3.01
C LEU A 130 27.41 17.95 2.44
N VAL A 131 26.86 18.38 1.32
CA VAL A 131 27.18 19.69 0.71
C VAL A 131 26.83 20.83 1.66
N VAL A 132 25.66 20.81 2.27
CA VAL A 132 25.24 21.82 3.25
C VAL A 132 26.17 21.82 4.46
N LEU A 133 26.51 20.64 4.99
CA LEU A 133 27.44 20.52 6.12
C LEU A 133 28.83 21.11 5.79
N MET A 134 29.39 20.81 4.63
CA MET A 134 30.68 21.39 4.17
C MET A 134 30.59 22.91 4.04
N ALA A 135 29.49 23.44 3.52
CA ALA A 135 29.27 24.89 3.42
C ALA A 135 29.21 25.55 4.80
N LEU A 136 28.54 24.95 5.76
CA LEU A 136 28.46 25.43 7.15
C LEU A 136 29.82 25.41 7.84
N ILE A 137 30.57 24.32 7.70
CA ILE A 137 31.94 24.21 8.23
C ILE A 137 32.82 25.31 7.64
N ARG A 138 32.81 25.50 6.33
CA ARG A 138 33.58 26.57 5.67
C ARG A 138 33.17 27.95 6.17
N PHE A 139 31.87 28.20 6.32
CA PHE A 139 31.36 29.48 6.83
C PHE A 139 31.85 29.74 8.26
N THR A 140 31.79 28.76 9.15
CA THR A 140 32.26 28.88 10.54
C THR A 140 33.76 29.14 10.60
N ILE A 141 34.57 28.38 9.85
CA ILE A 141 36.03 28.57 9.81
C ILE A 141 36.39 29.96 9.31
N ASN A 142 35.75 30.45 8.28
CA ASN A 142 36.02 31.80 7.74
C ASN A 142 35.71 32.89 8.77
N ARG A 143 34.58 32.75 9.49
CA ARG A 143 34.19 33.71 10.54
C ARG A 143 35.11 33.74 11.75
N TRP A 144 35.86 32.65 12.04
CA TRP A 144 36.83 32.59 13.13
C TRP A 144 38.23 33.13 12.72
N ARG A 145 38.41 33.40 11.44
CA ARG A 145 39.68 33.95 10.89
C ARG A 145 39.65 35.48 10.74
N GLU A 146 38.50 36.08 10.83
CA GLU A 146 38.27 37.56 10.86
C GLU A 146 38.28 38.06 12.33
#